data_388ee972b709d678dc7d3becccfd101b
#
_entry.id   388ee972b709d678dc7d3becccfd101b
#
_cell.length_a   1.000
_cell.length_b   1.000
_cell.length_c   1.000
_cell.angle_alpha   90.00
_cell.angle_beta   90.00
_cell.angle_gamma   90.00
#
_symmetry.space_group_name_H-M   'P 1'
#
loop_
_entity.id
_entity.type
_entity.pdbx_description
1 polymer ?
#
loop_
_entity_poly.entity_id
_entity_poly.type
_entity_poly.pdbx_seq_one_letter_code
_entity_poly.pdbx_strand_id
1 'polypeptide(L)'
;MAHIHEKIDFTVAIFVVQQSRVLVIHHKKLNKWLPLGGHIELDEDPEQAALRETKEESGIDVDLIGERPPTTGPGTRALIGPRFLDIHRISEKHEHIGMIYFARPKNRAGTAQATLAQSEHNDIRWCTSQELDALVPAMSDAVKWYSRVAIEEVGSR
;
A
#
# COMPACT_ATOMS: atom_id res chain seq x y z
N MET A 1 5.59 3.86 -14.52
CA MET A 1 4.33 4.55 -14.80
C MET A 1 4.60 6.02 -15.08
N ALA A 2 3.95 6.59 -16.07
CA ALA A 2 4.08 8.01 -16.35
C ALA A 2 3.38 8.83 -15.25
N HIS A 3 3.96 9.98 -14.92
CA HIS A 3 3.34 10.90 -13.95
C HIS A 3 2.09 11.55 -14.53
N ILE A 4 1.07 11.69 -13.69
CA ILE A 4 -0.21 12.32 -14.07
C ILE A 4 -0.10 13.85 -13.96
N HIS A 5 0.57 14.31 -12.92
CA HIS A 5 0.82 15.73 -12.67
C HIS A 5 2.31 16.05 -12.75
N GLU A 6 2.62 17.27 -13.16
CA GLU A 6 4.01 17.67 -13.37
C GLU A 6 4.85 17.73 -12.09
N LYS A 7 4.28 18.28 -11.01
CA LYS A 7 5.02 18.54 -9.77
C LYS A 7 4.67 17.59 -8.63
N ILE A 8 3.39 17.34 -8.42
CA ILE A 8 2.90 16.52 -7.32
C ILE A 8 1.86 15.55 -7.85
N ASP A 9 2.12 14.26 -7.67
CA ASP A 9 1.14 13.21 -7.92
C ASP A 9 0.54 12.70 -6.61
N PHE A 10 -0.69 12.20 -6.71
CA PHE A 10 -1.38 11.52 -5.61
C PHE A 10 -1.23 10.01 -5.78
N THR A 11 -0.74 9.36 -4.73
CA THR A 11 -0.51 7.92 -4.73
C THR A 11 -1.15 7.25 -3.53
N VAL A 12 -1.34 5.94 -3.62
CA VAL A 12 -1.74 5.09 -2.50
C VAL A 12 -0.62 4.12 -2.17
N ALA A 13 -0.46 3.82 -0.89
CA ALA A 13 0.41 2.77 -0.40
C ALA A 13 -0.41 1.88 0.53
N ILE A 14 -0.39 0.57 0.29
CA ILE A 14 -1.23 -0.37 1.01
C ILE A 14 -0.35 -1.37 1.75
N PHE A 15 -0.44 -1.34 3.08
CA PHE A 15 0.24 -2.28 3.96
C PHE A 15 -0.76 -3.37 4.33
N VAL A 16 -0.68 -4.49 3.61
CA VAL A 16 -1.55 -5.65 3.82
C VAL A 16 -0.94 -6.53 4.91
N VAL A 17 -1.71 -6.79 5.96
CA VAL A 17 -1.24 -7.57 7.11
C VAL A 17 -2.10 -8.82 7.29
N GLN A 18 -1.45 -9.94 7.51
CA GLN A 18 -2.05 -11.21 7.91
C GLN A 18 -1.07 -11.99 8.81
N GLN A 19 -1.58 -12.54 9.91
CA GLN A 19 -0.77 -13.36 10.83
C GLN A 19 0.52 -12.68 11.27
N SER A 20 0.41 -11.42 11.67
CA SER A 20 1.56 -10.58 12.11
C SER A 20 2.67 -10.43 11.07
N ARG A 21 2.33 -10.54 9.79
CA ARG A 21 3.23 -10.34 8.67
C ARG A 21 2.66 -9.29 7.73
N VAL A 22 3.52 -8.45 7.19
CA VAL A 22 3.15 -7.45 6.17
C VAL A 22 3.63 -7.92 4.81
N LEU A 23 2.83 -7.66 3.78
CA LEU A 23 3.17 -7.98 2.41
C LEU A 23 4.02 -6.87 1.80
N VAL A 24 5.18 -7.20 1.29
CA VAL A 24 6.12 -6.26 0.67
C VAL A 24 6.59 -6.78 -0.68
N ILE A 25 6.90 -5.87 -1.59
CA ILE A 25 7.37 -6.17 -2.93
C ILE A 25 8.77 -5.59 -3.15
N HIS A 26 9.56 -6.27 -3.97
CA HIS A 26 10.83 -5.76 -4.47
C HIS A 26 10.62 -5.18 -5.87
N HIS A 27 10.60 -3.86 -5.96
CA HIS A 27 10.36 -3.14 -7.21
C HIS A 27 11.59 -3.18 -8.11
N LYS A 28 11.44 -3.67 -9.36
CA LYS A 28 12.56 -3.83 -10.30
C LYS A 28 13.28 -2.53 -10.60
N LYS A 29 12.54 -1.55 -11.08
CA LYS A 29 13.11 -0.29 -11.57
C LYS A 29 13.77 0.53 -10.46
N LEU A 30 13.15 0.57 -9.28
CA LEU A 30 13.63 1.35 -8.15
C LEU A 30 14.65 0.59 -7.30
N ASN A 31 14.73 -0.73 -7.47
CA ASN A 31 15.55 -1.62 -6.64
C ASN A 31 15.33 -1.39 -5.14
N LYS A 32 14.07 -1.37 -4.74
CA LYS A 32 13.65 -1.10 -3.36
C LYS A 32 12.54 -2.05 -2.93
N TRP A 33 12.53 -2.37 -1.65
CA TRP A 33 11.41 -3.03 -1.00
C TRP A 33 10.38 -1.98 -0.59
N LEU A 34 9.16 -2.16 -1.05
CA LEU A 34 8.05 -1.21 -0.93
C LEU A 34 6.77 -1.93 -0.49
N PRO A 35 5.80 -1.18 0.08
CA PRO A 35 4.44 -1.68 0.15
C PRO A 35 3.83 -1.78 -1.25
N LEU A 36 2.67 -2.40 -1.35
CA LEU A 36 1.86 -2.33 -2.56
C LEU A 36 1.37 -0.90 -2.78
N GLY A 37 1.18 -0.49 -4.01
CA GLY A 37 0.66 0.83 -4.29
C GLY A 37 0.97 1.37 -5.66
N GLY A 38 0.54 2.60 -5.91
CA GLY A 38 0.74 3.28 -7.17
C GLY A 38 -0.07 4.58 -7.25
N HIS A 39 -0.14 5.13 -8.46
CA HIS A 39 -0.85 6.38 -8.70
C HIS A 39 -2.37 6.22 -8.62
N ILE A 40 -3.04 7.26 -8.12
CA ILE A 40 -4.49 7.40 -8.25
C ILE A 40 -4.76 7.93 -9.65
N GLU A 41 -5.49 7.16 -10.45
CA GLU A 41 -5.83 7.55 -11.81
C GLU A 41 -6.91 8.65 -11.82
N LEU A 42 -7.03 9.35 -12.96
CA LEU A 42 -7.94 10.51 -13.07
C LEU A 42 -9.42 10.18 -12.86
N ASP A 43 -9.80 8.94 -13.06
CA ASP A 43 -11.19 8.46 -12.99
C ASP A 43 -11.48 7.59 -11.78
N GLU A 44 -10.58 7.54 -10.80
CA GLU A 44 -10.76 6.73 -9.60
C GLU A 44 -10.56 7.53 -8.31
N ASP A 45 -11.21 7.07 -7.24
CA ASP A 45 -10.98 7.58 -5.90
C ASP A 45 -9.83 6.79 -5.21
N PRO A 46 -9.35 7.25 -4.04
CA PRO A 46 -8.26 6.57 -3.34
C PRO A 46 -8.55 5.11 -2.94
N GLU A 47 -9.80 4.78 -2.56
CA GLU A 47 -10.17 3.39 -2.23
C GLU A 47 -10.10 2.51 -3.47
N GLN A 48 -10.64 2.99 -4.59
CA GLN A 48 -10.59 2.26 -5.86
C GLN A 48 -9.14 2.01 -6.29
N ALA A 49 -8.29 3.03 -6.19
CA ALA A 49 -6.88 2.91 -6.50
C ALA A 49 -6.18 1.89 -5.59
N ALA A 50 -6.44 1.94 -4.28
CA ALA A 50 -5.84 1.02 -3.31
C ALA A 50 -6.24 -0.43 -3.59
N LEU A 51 -7.51 -0.70 -3.87
CA LEU A 51 -8.00 -2.04 -4.17
C LEU A 51 -7.45 -2.55 -5.51
N ARG A 52 -7.43 -1.70 -6.53
CA ARG A 52 -6.90 -2.03 -7.85
C ARG A 52 -5.41 -2.37 -7.80
N GLU A 53 -4.61 -1.50 -7.23
CA GLU A 53 -3.15 -1.71 -7.13
C GLU A 53 -2.82 -2.99 -6.34
N THR A 54 -3.52 -3.22 -5.23
CA THR A 54 -3.32 -4.44 -4.44
C THR A 54 -3.63 -5.68 -5.26
N LYS A 55 -4.73 -5.67 -6.00
CA LYS A 55 -5.14 -6.81 -6.84
C LYS A 55 -4.17 -7.03 -8.00
N GLU A 56 -3.76 -5.96 -8.67
CA GLU A 56 -2.82 -6.04 -9.80
C GLU A 56 -1.45 -6.56 -9.36
N GLU A 57 -0.95 -6.09 -8.24
CA GLU A 57 0.40 -6.42 -7.79
C GLU A 57 0.51 -7.74 -7.03
N SER A 58 -0.54 -8.18 -6.35
CA SER A 58 -0.50 -9.38 -5.50
C SER A 58 -1.53 -10.45 -5.82
N GLY A 59 -2.55 -10.13 -6.59
CA GLY A 59 -3.67 -11.03 -6.82
C GLY A 59 -4.65 -11.16 -5.65
N ILE A 60 -4.41 -10.46 -4.53
CA ILE A 60 -5.19 -10.59 -3.31
C ILE A 60 -6.31 -9.56 -3.26
N ASP A 61 -7.51 -10.01 -2.90
CA ASP A 61 -8.63 -9.13 -2.56
C ASP A 61 -8.54 -8.78 -1.07
N VAL A 62 -8.65 -7.49 -0.74
CA VAL A 62 -8.47 -6.99 0.62
C VAL A 62 -9.64 -6.14 1.09
N ASP A 63 -9.77 -6.04 2.41
CA ASP A 63 -10.56 -5.02 3.07
C ASP A 63 -9.63 -3.95 3.60
N LEU A 64 -9.90 -2.69 3.27
CA LEU A 64 -9.19 -1.56 3.87
C LEU A 64 -9.65 -1.37 5.31
N ILE A 65 -8.71 -1.07 6.19
CA ILE A 65 -8.98 -0.82 7.61
C ILE A 65 -9.24 0.68 7.80
N GLY A 66 -10.36 1.02 8.43
CA GLY A 66 -10.71 2.40 8.72
C GLY A 66 -12.20 2.59 8.83
N GLU A 67 -12.58 3.81 9.13
CA GLU A 67 -13.98 4.19 9.30
C GLU A 67 -14.43 5.09 8.14
N ARG A 68 -15.68 4.90 7.73
CA ARG A 68 -16.35 5.83 6.83
C ARG A 68 -17.09 6.86 7.65
N PRO A 69 -16.94 8.15 7.38
CA PRO A 69 -17.86 9.14 7.95
C PRO A 69 -19.29 8.85 7.49
N PRO A 70 -20.30 9.18 8.28
CA PRO A 70 -21.69 9.06 7.82
C PRO A 70 -21.90 9.95 6.60
N THR A 71 -22.61 9.45 5.60
CA THR A 71 -22.95 10.24 4.41
C THR A 71 -23.90 11.37 4.78
N THR A 72 -23.68 12.52 4.17
CA THR A 72 -24.39 13.75 4.52
C THR A 72 -25.22 14.32 3.37
N GLY A 73 -25.81 13.49 2.55
CA GLY A 73 -26.76 13.95 1.54
C GLY A 73 -26.37 13.62 0.10
N PRO A 74 -27.19 14.04 -0.87
CA PRO A 74 -26.99 13.76 -2.29
C PRO A 74 -25.65 14.31 -2.81
N GLY A 75 -25.00 13.55 -3.66
CA GLY A 75 -23.75 13.97 -4.30
C GLY A 75 -22.49 13.80 -3.44
N THR A 76 -22.64 13.34 -2.20
CA THR A 76 -21.49 13.07 -1.32
C THR A 76 -21.37 11.57 -1.04
N ARG A 77 -20.21 10.99 -1.34
CA ARG A 77 -19.90 9.60 -1.05
C ARG A 77 -18.75 9.54 -0.03
N ALA A 78 -19.04 8.94 1.12
CA ALA A 78 -18.04 8.77 2.17
C ALA A 78 -16.98 7.73 1.78
N LEU A 79 -15.72 8.04 2.03
CA LEU A 79 -14.59 7.15 1.78
C LEU A 79 -13.92 6.77 3.10
N ILE A 80 -13.29 5.60 3.11
CA ILE A 80 -12.37 5.25 4.20
C ILE A 80 -11.15 6.17 4.08
N GLY A 81 -10.85 6.93 5.14
CA GLY A 81 -9.67 7.78 5.17
C GLY A 81 -8.38 6.96 5.25
N PRO A 82 -7.28 7.44 4.66
CA PRO A 82 -5.99 6.82 4.87
C PRO A 82 -5.59 6.90 6.33
N ARG A 83 -4.81 5.92 6.81
CA ARG A 83 -4.30 5.94 8.19
C ARG A 83 -3.30 7.06 8.42
N PHE A 84 -2.47 7.34 7.41
CA PHE A 84 -1.48 8.42 7.41
C PHE A 84 -1.44 9.08 6.04
N LEU A 85 -0.95 10.31 6.04
CA LEU A 85 -0.58 11.04 4.83
C LEU A 85 0.88 11.44 4.94
N ASP A 86 1.61 11.31 3.85
CA ASP A 86 2.93 11.89 3.75
C ASP A 86 3.14 12.56 2.38
N ILE A 87 4.23 13.28 2.26
CA ILE A 87 4.74 13.75 0.99
C ILE A 87 6.21 13.37 0.92
N HIS A 88 6.62 12.76 -0.18
CA HIS A 88 8.01 12.34 -0.35
C HIS A 88 8.53 12.69 -1.73
N ARG A 89 9.81 12.99 -1.79
CA ARG A 89 10.49 13.39 -3.00
C ARG A 89 10.80 12.17 -3.88
N ILE A 90 10.42 12.27 -5.14
CA ILE A 90 10.75 11.27 -6.17
C ILE A 90 11.97 11.72 -6.96
N SER A 91 12.02 13.01 -7.29
CA SER A 91 13.15 13.65 -7.98
C SER A 91 13.27 15.10 -7.53
N GLU A 92 14.24 15.83 -8.05
CA GLU A 92 14.41 17.25 -7.71
C GLU A 92 13.17 18.11 -7.99
N LYS A 93 12.36 17.70 -8.95
CA LYS A 93 11.21 18.48 -9.43
C LYS A 93 9.87 17.80 -9.22
N HIS A 94 9.86 16.62 -8.61
CA HIS A 94 8.64 15.82 -8.48
C HIS A 94 8.50 15.18 -7.11
N GLU A 95 7.29 15.29 -6.56
CA GLU A 95 6.94 14.70 -5.27
C GLU A 95 5.66 13.87 -5.38
N HIS A 96 5.49 12.93 -4.46
CA HIS A 96 4.24 12.19 -4.29
C HIS A 96 3.61 12.49 -2.96
N ILE A 97 2.30 12.79 -2.95
CA ILE A 97 1.50 12.72 -1.73
C ILE A 97 1.05 11.27 -1.60
N GLY A 98 1.48 10.62 -0.54
CA GLY A 98 1.15 9.23 -0.23
C GLY A 98 -0.04 9.13 0.72
N MET A 99 -1.10 8.46 0.27
CA MET A 99 -2.23 8.07 1.11
C MET A 99 -1.96 6.66 1.60
N ILE A 100 -1.66 6.52 2.89
CA ILE A 100 -1.21 5.27 3.50
C ILE A 100 -2.41 4.52 4.06
N TYR A 101 -2.71 3.37 3.46
CA TYR A 101 -3.80 2.49 3.89
C TYR A 101 -3.25 1.24 4.55
N PHE A 102 -3.95 0.76 5.56
CA PHE A 102 -3.76 -0.58 6.12
C PHE A 102 -4.90 -1.46 5.63
N ALA A 103 -4.58 -2.73 5.41
CA ALA A 103 -5.54 -3.68 4.86
C ALA A 103 -5.29 -5.09 5.39
N ARG A 104 -6.28 -5.95 5.21
CA ARG A 104 -6.18 -7.38 5.46
C ARG A 104 -6.83 -8.16 4.33
N PRO A 105 -6.38 -9.39 4.02
CA PRO A 105 -7.05 -10.20 3.02
C PRO A 105 -8.52 -10.45 3.37
N LYS A 106 -9.39 -10.41 2.37
CA LYS A 106 -10.81 -10.77 2.54
C LYS A 106 -10.98 -12.22 2.98
N ASN A 107 -10.23 -13.12 2.34
CA ASN A 107 -10.19 -14.51 2.74
C ASN A 107 -9.21 -14.67 3.90
N ARG A 108 -9.72 -14.99 5.07
CA ARG A 108 -8.95 -15.14 6.29
C ARG A 108 -8.60 -16.59 6.64
N ALA A 109 -9.01 -17.54 5.82
CA ALA A 109 -8.67 -18.94 6.01
C ALA A 109 -7.26 -19.21 5.50
N GLY A 110 -6.34 -19.53 6.41
CA GLY A 110 -4.96 -19.79 6.07
C GLY A 110 -4.17 -18.53 5.71
N THR A 111 -3.03 -18.72 5.04
CA THR A 111 -2.21 -17.62 4.52
C THR A 111 -2.59 -17.32 3.08
N ALA A 112 -2.94 -16.06 2.80
CA ALA A 112 -3.25 -15.64 1.45
C ALA A 112 -2.04 -15.82 0.53
N GLN A 113 -2.26 -16.43 -0.63
CA GLN A 113 -1.21 -16.64 -1.62
C GLN A 113 -1.05 -15.38 -2.47
N ALA A 114 0.10 -14.76 -2.36
CA ALA A 114 0.45 -13.62 -3.17
C ALA A 114 1.03 -14.08 -4.51
N THR A 115 0.54 -13.50 -5.60
CA THR A 115 1.01 -13.77 -6.96
C THR A 115 1.80 -12.57 -7.47
N LEU A 116 3.06 -12.80 -7.82
CA LEU A 116 3.96 -11.75 -8.26
C LEU A 116 3.59 -11.19 -9.63
N ALA A 117 3.46 -9.87 -9.74
CA ALA A 117 3.38 -9.15 -11.01
C ALA A 117 4.79 -9.02 -11.60
N GLN A 118 5.24 -10.03 -12.34
CA GLN A 118 6.63 -10.18 -12.80
C GLN A 118 7.13 -9.07 -13.73
N SER A 119 6.23 -8.33 -14.36
CA SER A 119 6.61 -7.22 -15.24
C SER A 119 7.24 -6.05 -14.47
N GLU A 120 6.81 -5.81 -13.23
CA GLU A 120 7.24 -4.65 -12.43
C GLU A 120 8.04 -5.03 -11.19
N HIS A 121 7.94 -6.27 -10.72
CA HIS A 121 8.50 -6.70 -9.45
C HIS A 121 9.38 -7.95 -9.57
N ASN A 122 10.45 -7.98 -8.78
CA ASN A 122 11.36 -9.13 -8.70
C ASN A 122 10.90 -10.18 -7.69
N ASP A 123 10.25 -9.74 -6.61
CA ASP A 123 9.87 -10.60 -5.50
C ASP A 123 8.69 -10.03 -4.74
N ILE A 124 7.95 -10.88 -4.03
CA ILE A 124 6.87 -10.51 -3.13
C ILE A 124 6.95 -11.43 -1.91
N ARG A 125 6.90 -10.85 -0.70
CA ARG A 125 7.07 -11.60 0.54
C ARG A 125 6.14 -11.12 1.65
N TRP A 126 5.67 -12.07 2.44
CA TRP A 126 5.12 -11.82 3.76
C TRP A 126 6.25 -11.76 4.77
N CYS A 127 6.43 -10.62 5.43
CA CYS A 127 7.53 -10.40 6.37
C CYS A 127 7.03 -10.09 7.79
N THR A 128 7.64 -10.72 8.79
CA THR A 128 7.50 -10.29 10.18
C THR A 128 8.24 -8.96 10.40
N SER A 129 8.00 -8.32 11.53
CA SER A 129 8.72 -7.09 11.90
C SER A 129 10.25 -7.27 11.90
N GLN A 130 10.74 -8.42 12.34
CA GLN A 130 12.18 -8.73 12.37
C GLN A 130 12.72 -9.00 10.96
N GLU A 131 11.97 -9.73 10.14
CA GLU A 131 12.39 -10.04 8.76
C GLU A 131 12.55 -8.80 7.89
N LEU A 132 11.87 -7.69 8.21
CA LEU A 132 12.04 -6.42 7.50
C LEU A 132 13.47 -5.88 7.59
N ASP A 133 14.15 -6.10 8.70
CA ASP A 133 15.53 -5.65 8.88
C ASP A 133 16.57 -6.47 8.10
N ALA A 134 16.18 -7.67 7.68
CA ALA A 134 17.05 -8.57 6.92
C ALA A 134 16.88 -8.46 5.40
N LEU A 135 15.98 -7.62 4.91
CA LEU A 135 15.76 -7.46 3.47
C LEU A 135 16.97 -6.83 2.77
N VAL A 136 17.29 -7.34 1.59
CA VAL A 136 18.38 -6.83 0.73
C VAL A 136 17.79 -6.54 -0.67
N PRO A 137 17.95 -5.30 -1.16
CA PRO A 137 18.50 -4.12 -0.47
C PRO A 137 17.66 -3.71 0.75
N ALA A 138 18.27 -2.95 1.66
CA ALA A 138 17.60 -2.55 2.89
C ALA A 138 16.36 -1.70 2.60
N MET A 139 15.28 -1.99 3.33
CA MET A 139 14.05 -1.18 3.27
C MET A 139 14.29 0.17 3.96
N SER A 140 13.69 1.24 3.44
CA SER A 140 13.80 2.57 4.07
C SER A 140 13.16 2.60 5.47
N ASP A 141 13.67 3.49 6.32
CA ASP A 141 13.18 3.62 7.70
C ASP A 141 11.70 4.00 7.75
N ALA A 142 11.25 4.86 6.85
CA ALA A 142 9.85 5.26 6.79
C ALA A 142 8.93 4.07 6.47
N VAL A 143 9.28 3.27 5.47
CA VAL A 143 8.49 2.09 5.10
C VAL A 143 8.51 1.03 6.20
N LYS A 144 9.64 0.84 6.88
CA LYS A 144 9.71 -0.05 8.06
C LYS A 144 8.79 0.43 9.17
N TRP A 145 8.78 1.73 9.44
CA TRP A 145 7.93 2.30 10.48
C TRP A 145 6.44 2.06 10.19
N TYR A 146 5.98 2.38 8.97
CA TYR A 146 4.60 2.11 8.57
C TYR A 146 4.27 0.61 8.64
N SER A 147 5.19 -0.23 8.19
CA SER A 147 5.02 -1.69 8.22
C SER A 147 4.80 -2.20 9.66
N ARG A 148 5.59 -1.72 10.60
CA ARG A 148 5.50 -2.12 12.01
C ARG A 148 4.22 -1.62 12.66
N VAL A 149 3.82 -0.38 12.39
CA VAL A 149 2.53 0.15 12.87
C VAL A 149 1.38 -0.65 12.29
N ALA A 150 1.43 -1.01 11.02
CA ALA A 150 0.41 -1.84 10.38
C ALA A 150 0.32 -3.23 11.03
N ILE A 151 1.45 -3.90 11.25
CA ILE A 151 1.49 -5.21 11.92
C ILE A 151 0.85 -5.11 13.33
N GLU A 152 1.20 -4.08 14.07
CA GLU A 152 0.67 -3.87 15.43
C GLU A 152 -0.84 -3.60 15.41
N GLU A 153 -1.30 -2.65 14.61
CA GLU A 153 -2.71 -2.23 14.59
C GLU A 153 -3.64 -3.27 13.95
N VAL A 154 -3.25 -3.86 12.84
CA VAL A 154 -4.07 -4.85 12.12
C VAL A 154 -3.97 -6.23 12.76
N GLY A 155 -2.81 -6.60 13.25
CA GLY A 155 -2.58 -7.88 13.92
C GLY A 155 -3.36 -8.05 15.22
N SER A 156 -3.78 -6.95 15.85
CA SER A 156 -4.56 -6.95 17.10
C SER A 156 -6.08 -6.92 16.89
N ARG A 157 -6.58 -6.90 15.65
CA ARG A 157 -8.02 -6.82 15.31
C ARG A 157 -8.61 -8.14 14.85
#